data_25e437e4f0599d21570eff08a7d5e856
#
_entry.id   25e437e4f0599d21570eff08a7d5e856
#
_cell.length_a   1.000
_cell.length_b   1.000
_cell.length_c   1.000
_cell.angle_alpha   90.00
_cell.angle_beta   90.00
_cell.angle_gamma   90.00
#
_symmetry.space_group_name_H-M   'P 1'
#
loop_
_entity.id
_entity.type
_entity.pdbx_description
1 polymer ?
#
loop_
_entity_poly.entity_id
_entity_poly.type
_entity_poly.pdbx_seq_one_letter_code
_entity_poly.pdbx_strand_id
1 'polypeptide(L)'
;MILTTAVAVVVVAGGYWMLGGPEGKSTVDFATETVTKGNVSNFITATGTIEPVTEVEVGTQVSGIIDKIYVDYNSVVKKGELIAEMDKVTLQSELQSAKATYDGNEAEYDYQKKLYDRNRKLHEKQLISDMDYEETVYNFQRAQSALEQSKAALAKAERNLSYCLL
;
A
#
# COMPACT_ATOMS: atom_id res chain seq x y z
N MET A 1 16.34 -108.56 54.36
CA MET A 1 15.03 -107.90 54.30
C MET A 1 15.08 -106.40 54.66
N ILE A 2 16.00 -105.89 55.41
CA ILE A 2 16.05 -104.45 55.80
C ILE A 2 16.54 -103.56 54.66
N LEU A 3 17.40 -104.09 53.78
CA LEU A 3 17.95 -103.25 52.67
C LEU A 3 16.94 -102.98 51.53
N THR A 4 15.98 -103.88 51.30
CA THR A 4 14.97 -103.75 50.28
C THR A 4 13.87 -102.76 50.66
N THR A 5 13.57 -102.66 51.97
CA THR A 5 12.60 -101.65 52.44
C THR A 5 13.14 -100.20 52.35
N ALA A 6 14.45 -100.05 52.61
CA ALA A 6 15.08 -98.74 52.55
C ALA A 6 15.06 -98.15 51.08
N VAL A 7 15.27 -99.04 50.09
CA VAL A 7 15.23 -98.60 48.66
C VAL A 7 13.82 -98.22 48.20
N ALA A 8 12.81 -98.99 48.72
CA ALA A 8 11.41 -98.67 48.37
C ALA A 8 10.96 -97.32 48.94
N VAL A 9 11.39 -96.94 50.16
CA VAL A 9 11.07 -95.68 50.83
C VAL A 9 11.73 -94.47 50.02
N VAL A 10 12.98 -94.66 49.58
CA VAL A 10 13.66 -93.63 48.82
C VAL A 10 13.04 -93.40 47.46
N VAL A 11 12.57 -94.47 46.82
CA VAL A 11 11.90 -94.32 45.49
C VAL A 11 10.53 -93.68 45.65
N VAL A 12 9.75 -94.03 46.69
CA VAL A 12 8.47 -93.38 46.94
C VAL A 12 8.63 -91.91 47.35
N ALA A 13 9.62 -91.63 48.22
CA ALA A 13 9.89 -90.22 48.60
C ALA A 13 10.40 -89.37 47.42
N GLY A 14 11.27 -89.97 46.56
CA GLY A 14 11.76 -89.32 45.38
C GLY A 14 10.64 -89.04 44.34
N GLY A 15 9.75 -90.04 44.17
CA GLY A 15 8.57 -89.93 43.31
C GLY A 15 7.59 -88.83 43.76
N TYR A 16 7.37 -88.77 45.13
CA TYR A 16 6.51 -87.73 45.71
C TYR A 16 7.08 -86.31 45.50
N TRP A 17 8.39 -86.19 45.57
CA TRP A 17 9.08 -84.90 45.34
C TRP A 17 9.12 -84.51 43.86
N MET A 18 9.12 -85.47 42.96
CA MET A 18 9.14 -85.22 41.54
C MET A 18 7.76 -84.91 40.94
N LEU A 19 6.66 -85.44 41.51
CA LEU A 19 5.30 -85.21 41.08
C LEU A 19 4.58 -84.08 41.81
N GLY A 20 5.04 -83.70 43.02
CA GLY A 20 4.40 -82.70 43.88
C GLY A 20 5.23 -81.47 44.16
N GLY A 21 5.89 -80.96 43.11
CA GLY A 21 6.51 -79.64 43.22
C GLY A 21 5.46 -78.61 43.55
N PRO A 22 5.74 -77.64 44.44
CA PRO A 22 4.78 -76.58 44.71
C PRO A 22 4.46 -75.81 43.40
N GLU A 23 3.21 -75.95 42.99
CA GLU A 23 2.70 -75.01 41.92
C GLU A 23 2.97 -73.63 42.43
N GLY A 24 3.93 -72.94 41.75
CA GLY A 24 4.17 -71.53 41.96
C GLY A 24 2.91 -70.82 41.61
N LYS A 25 2.08 -70.47 42.58
CA LYS A 25 1.02 -69.49 42.37
C LYS A 25 1.68 -68.22 41.80
N SER A 26 1.54 -68.01 40.50
CA SER A 26 1.87 -66.72 39.94
C SER A 26 0.94 -65.66 40.54
N THR A 27 1.41 -65.01 41.56
CA THR A 27 0.76 -63.82 42.10
C THR A 27 0.85 -62.80 41.07
N VAL A 28 -0.27 -62.54 40.34
CA VAL A 28 -0.40 -61.37 39.44
C VAL A 28 -0.39 -60.17 40.38
N ASP A 29 0.70 -59.43 40.33
CA ASP A 29 0.83 -58.18 41.05
C ASP A 29 0.07 -57.09 40.28
N PHE A 30 -1.04 -56.67 40.82
CA PHE A 30 -1.84 -55.61 40.27
C PHE A 30 -1.32 -54.27 40.82
N ALA A 31 -0.67 -53.49 39.99
CA ALA A 31 -0.39 -52.08 40.28
C ALA A 31 -1.72 -51.32 40.22
N THR A 32 -2.26 -50.95 41.36
CA THR A 32 -3.46 -50.07 41.40
C THR A 32 -3.06 -48.65 41.61
N GLU A 33 -3.53 -47.81 40.77
CA GLU A 33 -3.35 -46.36 40.86
C GLU A 33 -4.70 -45.70 41.12
N THR A 34 -4.69 -44.68 41.98
CA THR A 34 -5.92 -43.97 42.36
C THR A 34 -6.38 -43.07 41.17
N VAL A 35 -7.57 -43.30 40.68
CA VAL A 35 -8.15 -42.46 39.65
C VAL A 35 -8.45 -41.08 40.21
N THR A 36 -7.76 -40.07 39.70
CA THR A 36 -8.00 -38.66 40.04
C THR A 36 -8.73 -37.99 38.90
N LYS A 37 -9.73 -37.17 39.26
CA LYS A 37 -10.46 -36.36 38.28
C LYS A 37 -9.61 -35.11 37.96
N GLY A 38 -9.10 -35.02 36.76
CA GLY A 38 -8.30 -33.86 36.28
C GLY A 38 -8.86 -33.28 34.99
N ASN A 39 -8.57 -32.04 34.76
CA ASN A 39 -8.88 -31.39 33.47
C ASN A 39 -7.77 -31.70 32.44
N VAL A 40 -8.15 -32.19 31.31
CA VAL A 40 -7.25 -32.35 30.17
C VAL A 40 -7.39 -31.11 29.29
N SER A 41 -6.34 -30.31 29.20
CA SER A 41 -6.27 -29.13 28.32
C SER A 41 -5.45 -29.49 27.09
N ASN A 42 -6.04 -29.32 25.94
CA ASN A 42 -5.31 -29.42 24.69
C ASN A 42 -5.03 -28.00 24.17
N PHE A 43 -3.78 -27.66 24.05
CA PHE A 43 -3.34 -26.35 23.52
C PHE A 43 -2.97 -26.51 22.06
N ILE A 44 -3.65 -25.76 21.19
CA ILE A 44 -3.31 -25.66 19.80
C ILE A 44 -2.64 -24.30 19.62
N THR A 45 -1.37 -24.29 19.23
CA THR A 45 -0.64 -23.09 18.84
C THR A 45 -0.70 -22.94 17.33
N ALA A 46 -1.10 -21.75 16.87
CA ALA A 46 -1.05 -21.37 15.47
C ALA A 46 -0.23 -20.08 15.33
N THR A 47 0.56 -20.01 14.30
CA THR A 47 1.25 -18.78 13.89
C THR A 47 0.48 -18.15 12.74
N GLY A 48 0.33 -16.83 12.76
CA GLY A 48 -0.33 -16.07 11.71
C GLY A 48 0.32 -14.70 11.58
N THR A 49 0.22 -14.11 10.38
CA THR A 49 0.62 -12.75 10.11
C THR A 49 -0.61 -11.87 10.25
N ILE A 50 -0.48 -10.74 10.95
CA ILE A 50 -1.53 -9.73 11.03
C ILE A 50 -1.35 -8.80 9.84
N GLU A 51 -2.34 -8.75 8.97
CA GLU A 51 -2.37 -7.86 7.82
C GLU A 51 -3.58 -6.92 7.93
N PRO A 52 -3.47 -5.67 7.45
CA PRO A 52 -4.60 -4.75 7.45
C PRO A 52 -5.68 -5.23 6.47
N VAL A 53 -6.95 -5.06 6.83
CA VAL A 53 -8.09 -5.41 5.97
C VAL A 53 -8.16 -4.49 4.76
N THR A 54 -7.68 -3.25 4.91
CA THR A 54 -7.61 -2.25 3.84
C THR A 54 -6.28 -1.54 3.94
N GLU A 55 -5.53 -1.56 2.85
CA GLU A 55 -4.29 -0.81 2.68
C GLU A 55 -4.52 0.25 1.61
N VAL A 56 -4.07 1.47 1.86
CA VAL A 56 -4.17 2.59 0.92
C VAL A 56 -2.79 3.14 0.67
N GLU A 57 -2.34 3.07 -0.57
CA GLU A 57 -1.10 3.69 -1.00
C GLU A 57 -1.34 5.18 -1.28
N VAL A 58 -0.61 6.05 -0.58
CA VAL A 58 -0.68 7.50 -0.77
C VAL A 58 0.51 7.94 -1.62
N GLY A 59 0.21 8.44 -2.81
CA GLY A 59 1.22 8.90 -3.75
C GLY A 59 0.94 10.32 -4.25
N THR A 60 1.97 10.96 -4.82
CA THR A 60 1.87 12.28 -5.45
C THR A 60 1.63 12.16 -6.96
N GLN A 61 0.99 13.16 -7.56
CA GLN A 61 0.85 13.28 -9.02
C GLN A 61 2.02 14.03 -9.67
N VAL A 62 2.89 14.63 -8.85
CA VAL A 62 4.08 15.35 -9.30
C VAL A 62 5.31 14.72 -8.64
N SER A 63 6.44 14.73 -9.37
CA SER A 63 7.71 14.25 -8.84
C SER A 63 8.45 15.41 -8.19
N GLY A 64 9.04 15.16 -7.01
CA GLY A 64 9.81 16.18 -6.30
C GLY A 64 10.41 15.65 -5.02
N ILE A 65 11.06 16.53 -4.27
CA ILE A 65 11.69 16.24 -2.98
C ILE A 65 10.68 16.55 -1.89
N ILE A 66 10.56 15.67 -0.90
CA ILE A 66 9.75 15.93 0.29
C ILE A 66 10.55 16.88 1.20
N ASP A 67 9.97 18.03 1.50
CA ASP A 67 10.57 19.03 2.41
C ASP A 67 10.21 18.73 3.87
N LYS A 68 8.95 18.41 4.14
CA LYS A 68 8.45 18.13 5.49
C LYS A 68 7.48 16.98 5.51
N ILE A 69 7.56 16.19 6.58
CA ILE A 69 6.62 15.14 6.92
C ILE A 69 5.99 15.51 8.26
N TYR A 70 4.66 15.56 8.32
CA TYR A 70 3.90 16.01 9.51
C TYR A 70 3.36 14.84 10.35
N VAL A 71 3.45 13.61 9.84
CA VAL A 71 2.96 12.39 10.50
C VAL A 71 4.11 11.41 10.69
N ASP A 72 4.03 10.59 11.74
CA ASP A 72 5.02 9.58 12.07
C ASP A 72 4.34 8.19 12.11
N TYR A 73 5.16 7.15 12.28
CA TYR A 73 4.67 5.79 12.44
C TYR A 73 3.57 5.71 13.51
N ASN A 74 2.50 4.98 13.19
CA ASN A 74 1.32 4.81 14.05
C ASN A 74 0.53 6.10 14.36
N SER A 75 0.70 7.15 13.57
CA SER A 75 -0.11 8.37 13.68
C SER A 75 -1.52 8.13 13.16
N VAL A 76 -2.51 8.68 13.85
CA VAL A 76 -3.90 8.66 13.42
C VAL A 76 -4.17 9.87 12.53
N VAL A 77 -4.47 9.63 11.27
CA VAL A 77 -4.75 10.69 10.28
C VAL A 77 -6.22 10.72 9.89
N LYS A 78 -6.72 11.90 9.56
CA LYS A 78 -8.09 12.12 9.09
C LYS A 78 -8.08 12.42 7.59
N LYS A 79 -9.21 12.17 6.95
CA LYS A 79 -9.37 12.53 5.52
C LYS A 79 -9.18 14.03 5.31
N GLY A 80 -8.23 14.41 4.45
CA GLY A 80 -7.88 15.80 4.15
C GLY A 80 -6.84 16.41 5.08
N GLU A 81 -6.25 15.64 5.98
CA GLU A 81 -5.13 16.06 6.82
C GLU A 81 -3.83 16.06 6.04
N LEU A 82 -3.01 17.09 6.22
CA LEU A 82 -1.73 17.23 5.56
C LEU A 82 -0.72 16.23 6.15
N ILE A 83 -0.29 15.29 5.33
CA ILE A 83 0.66 14.23 5.71
C ILE A 83 2.09 14.66 5.43
N ALA A 84 2.34 15.24 4.25
CA ALA A 84 3.66 15.66 3.81
C ALA A 84 3.57 16.88 2.89
N GLU A 85 4.64 17.63 2.83
CA GLU A 85 4.82 18.80 1.98
C GLU A 85 6.06 18.62 1.12
N MET A 86 5.91 18.85 -0.18
CA MET A 86 7.02 18.79 -1.13
C MET A 86 7.66 20.17 -1.28
N ASP A 87 8.94 20.18 -1.71
CA ASP A 87 9.62 21.41 -2.09
C ASP A 87 8.88 22.12 -3.23
N LYS A 88 8.45 23.36 -2.96
CA LYS A 88 7.66 24.18 -3.87
C LYS A 88 8.50 25.09 -4.75
N VAL A 89 9.78 25.24 -4.47
CA VAL A 89 10.64 26.26 -5.11
C VAL A 89 10.65 26.10 -6.64
N THR A 90 10.85 24.88 -7.11
CA THR A 90 10.86 24.60 -8.56
C THR A 90 9.50 24.86 -9.20
N LEU A 91 8.43 24.38 -8.60
CA LEU A 91 7.06 24.53 -9.14
C LEU A 91 6.54 25.96 -9.05
N GLN A 92 6.97 26.72 -8.05
CA GLN A 92 6.70 28.16 -7.99
C GLN A 92 7.42 28.92 -9.12
N SER A 93 8.66 28.54 -9.44
CA SER A 93 9.40 29.12 -10.57
C SER A 93 8.76 28.78 -11.90
N GLU A 94 8.26 27.55 -12.09
CA GLU A 94 7.50 27.13 -13.26
C GLU A 94 6.18 27.92 -13.39
N LEU A 95 5.46 28.07 -12.29
CA LEU A 95 4.23 28.89 -12.25
C LEU A 95 4.52 30.33 -12.65
N GLN A 96 5.57 30.93 -12.10
CA GLN A 96 5.94 32.31 -12.40
C GLN A 96 6.33 32.47 -13.90
N SER A 97 7.06 31.51 -14.47
CA SER A 97 7.41 31.48 -15.89
C SER A 97 6.17 31.34 -16.78
N ALA A 98 5.27 30.41 -16.43
CA ALA A 98 4.01 30.23 -17.17
C ALA A 98 3.13 31.47 -17.11
N LYS A 99 3.09 32.14 -15.96
CA LYS A 99 2.35 33.40 -15.77
C LYS A 99 2.94 34.53 -16.63
N ALA A 100 4.26 34.70 -16.62
CA ALA A 100 4.91 35.71 -17.45
C ALA A 100 4.66 35.49 -18.98
N THR A 101 4.65 34.22 -19.40
CA THR A 101 4.32 33.85 -20.77
C THR A 101 2.85 34.16 -21.12
N TYR A 102 1.93 33.86 -20.16
CA TYR A 102 0.52 34.20 -20.34
C TYR A 102 0.33 35.73 -20.46
N ASP A 103 0.90 36.51 -19.53
CA ASP A 103 0.79 37.95 -19.50
C ASP A 103 1.33 38.58 -20.83
N GLY A 104 2.43 38.02 -21.37
CA GLY A 104 2.98 38.44 -22.66
C GLY A 104 2.06 38.14 -23.84
N ASN A 105 1.48 36.95 -23.89
CA ASN A 105 0.52 36.56 -24.93
C ASN A 105 -0.81 37.31 -24.80
N GLU A 106 -1.24 37.67 -23.62
CA GLU A 106 -2.42 38.48 -23.35
C GLU A 106 -2.22 39.91 -23.91
N ALA A 107 -1.05 40.51 -23.68
CA ALA A 107 -0.72 41.82 -24.21
C ALA A 107 -0.67 41.80 -25.74
N GLU A 108 -0.10 40.76 -26.35
CA GLU A 108 -0.08 40.58 -27.81
C GLU A 108 -1.50 40.40 -28.39
N TYR A 109 -2.33 39.58 -27.75
CA TYR A 109 -3.73 39.38 -28.12
C TYR A 109 -4.50 40.74 -28.10
N ASP A 110 -4.35 41.49 -27.01
CA ASP A 110 -5.02 42.79 -26.89
C ASP A 110 -4.58 43.78 -27.94
N TYR A 111 -3.30 43.77 -28.31
CA TYR A 111 -2.79 44.60 -29.43
C TYR A 111 -3.40 44.17 -30.76
N GLN A 112 -3.35 42.89 -31.10
CA GLN A 112 -3.88 42.36 -32.36
C GLN A 112 -5.40 42.53 -32.42
N LYS A 113 -6.13 42.43 -31.34
CA LYS A 113 -7.57 42.68 -31.26
C LYS A 113 -7.90 44.15 -31.61
N LYS A 114 -7.17 45.09 -31.03
CA LYS A 114 -7.36 46.51 -31.34
C LYS A 114 -7.04 46.80 -32.81
N LEU A 115 -6.03 46.14 -33.36
CA LEU A 115 -5.65 46.27 -34.78
C LEU A 115 -6.74 45.70 -35.69
N TYR A 116 -7.24 44.49 -35.35
CA TYR A 116 -8.33 43.84 -36.06
C TYR A 116 -9.61 44.70 -36.05
N ASP A 117 -10.02 45.19 -34.88
CA ASP A 117 -11.22 46.02 -34.76
C ASP A 117 -11.12 47.33 -35.58
N ARG A 118 -9.93 47.93 -35.64
CA ARG A 118 -9.66 49.12 -36.48
C ARG A 118 -9.69 48.80 -37.98
N ASN A 119 -8.96 47.74 -38.37
CA ASN A 119 -8.86 47.37 -39.78
C ASN A 119 -10.19 46.83 -40.32
N ARG A 120 -11.00 46.16 -39.53
CA ARG A 120 -12.36 45.79 -39.89
C ARG A 120 -13.21 46.99 -40.28
N LYS A 121 -13.18 48.08 -39.48
CA LYS A 121 -13.92 49.30 -39.78
C LYS A 121 -13.40 50.03 -41.02
N LEU A 122 -12.10 49.93 -41.30
CA LEU A 122 -11.50 50.50 -42.52
C LEU A 122 -11.88 49.65 -43.75
N HIS A 123 -11.88 48.35 -43.64
CA HIS A 123 -12.28 47.42 -44.69
C HIS A 123 -13.77 47.61 -45.07
N GLU A 124 -14.65 47.71 -44.05
CA GLU A 124 -16.08 48.01 -44.26
C GLU A 124 -16.31 49.32 -45.08
N LYS A 125 -15.36 50.25 -44.96
CA LYS A 125 -15.37 51.54 -45.74
C LYS A 125 -14.56 51.46 -46.99
N GLN A 126 -14.05 50.30 -47.41
CA GLN A 126 -13.20 50.09 -48.58
C GLN A 126 -11.92 50.93 -48.57
N LEU A 127 -11.34 51.19 -47.38
CA LEU A 127 -10.14 52.02 -47.21
C LEU A 127 -8.84 51.20 -47.10
N ILE A 128 -8.93 49.91 -47.05
CA ILE A 128 -7.79 48.95 -47.07
C ILE A 128 -8.09 47.81 -48.03
N SER A 129 -7.04 47.14 -48.51
CA SER A 129 -7.18 46.00 -49.42
C SER A 129 -7.70 44.74 -48.67
N ASP A 130 -8.32 43.84 -49.42
CA ASP A 130 -8.75 42.53 -48.88
C ASP A 130 -7.57 41.75 -48.30
N MET A 131 -6.39 41.82 -48.96
CA MET A 131 -5.17 41.13 -48.51
C MET A 131 -4.68 41.66 -47.14
N ASP A 132 -4.67 43.00 -46.94
CA ASP A 132 -4.27 43.58 -45.65
C ASP A 132 -5.25 43.22 -44.53
N TYR A 133 -6.53 43.12 -44.87
CA TYR A 133 -7.54 42.67 -43.91
C TYR A 133 -7.37 41.20 -43.56
N GLU A 134 -7.17 40.33 -44.55
CA GLU A 134 -6.93 38.88 -44.32
C GLU A 134 -5.68 38.65 -43.48
N GLU A 135 -4.58 39.38 -43.71
CA GLU A 135 -3.39 39.34 -42.87
C GLU A 135 -3.70 39.72 -41.40
N THR A 136 -4.50 40.77 -41.22
CA THR A 136 -4.93 41.18 -39.88
C THR A 136 -5.77 40.10 -39.18
N VAL A 137 -6.69 39.46 -39.90
CA VAL A 137 -7.50 38.34 -39.39
C VAL A 137 -6.60 37.18 -38.97
N TYR A 138 -5.64 36.80 -39.81
CA TYR A 138 -4.69 35.74 -39.54
C TYR A 138 -3.87 36.04 -38.28
N ASN A 139 -3.31 37.24 -38.14
CA ASN A 139 -2.50 37.65 -36.99
C ASN A 139 -3.33 37.65 -35.70
N PHE A 140 -4.58 38.10 -35.74
CA PHE A 140 -5.51 38.05 -34.61
C PHE A 140 -5.81 36.61 -34.18
N GLN A 141 -6.13 35.72 -35.13
CA GLN A 141 -6.39 34.31 -34.81
C GLN A 141 -5.17 33.61 -34.24
N ARG A 142 -3.97 33.92 -34.74
CA ARG A 142 -2.71 33.41 -34.23
C ARG A 142 -2.47 33.85 -32.79
N ALA A 143 -2.67 35.14 -32.48
CA ALA A 143 -2.53 35.67 -31.13
C ALA A 143 -3.56 35.04 -30.16
N GLN A 144 -4.79 34.84 -30.63
CA GLN A 144 -5.83 34.17 -29.86
C GLN A 144 -5.43 32.74 -29.53
N SER A 145 -4.92 31.98 -30.47
CA SER A 145 -4.47 30.60 -30.26
C SER A 145 -3.28 30.52 -29.29
N ALA A 146 -2.34 31.49 -29.40
CA ALA A 146 -1.20 31.58 -28.49
C ALA A 146 -1.63 31.91 -27.06
N LEU A 147 -2.62 32.77 -26.86
CA LEU A 147 -3.21 33.06 -25.54
C LEU A 147 -3.87 31.86 -24.94
N GLU A 148 -4.69 31.12 -25.68
CA GLU A 148 -5.35 29.91 -25.20
C GLU A 148 -4.33 28.82 -24.81
N GLN A 149 -3.26 28.68 -25.57
CA GLN A 149 -2.17 27.73 -25.25
C GLN A 149 -1.46 28.11 -23.92
N SER A 150 -1.12 29.40 -23.78
CA SER A 150 -0.45 29.87 -22.54
C SER A 150 -1.36 29.80 -21.32
N LYS A 151 -2.66 30.05 -21.49
CA LYS A 151 -3.67 29.87 -20.44
C LYS A 151 -3.75 28.42 -19.98
N ALA A 152 -3.73 27.46 -20.90
CA ALA A 152 -3.71 26.04 -20.56
C ALA A 152 -2.41 25.64 -19.82
N ALA A 153 -1.26 26.21 -20.24
CA ALA A 153 0.02 25.99 -19.57
C ALA A 153 0.03 26.56 -18.13
N LEU A 154 -0.49 27.77 -17.95
CA LEU A 154 -0.66 28.39 -16.63
C LEU A 154 -1.54 27.53 -15.71
N ALA A 155 -2.71 27.10 -16.19
CA ALA A 155 -3.61 26.25 -15.43
C ALA A 155 -2.98 24.88 -15.07
N LYS A 156 -2.08 24.35 -15.91
CA LYS A 156 -1.30 23.15 -15.59
C LYS A 156 -0.32 23.41 -14.45
N ALA A 157 0.44 24.51 -14.53
CA ALA A 157 1.42 24.89 -13.50
C ALA A 157 0.75 25.15 -12.14
N GLU A 158 -0.42 25.80 -12.13
CA GLU A 158 -1.22 26.01 -10.91
C GLU A 158 -1.65 24.69 -10.27
N ARG A 159 -2.14 23.74 -11.07
CA ARG A 159 -2.51 22.40 -10.59
C ARG A 159 -1.32 21.63 -10.04
N ASN A 160 -0.18 21.67 -10.73
CA ASN A 160 1.03 21.00 -10.27
C ASN A 160 1.45 21.55 -8.90
N LEU A 161 1.37 22.86 -8.68
CA LEU A 161 1.66 23.47 -7.39
C LEU A 161 0.65 23.03 -6.31
N SER A 162 -0.62 22.86 -6.66
CA SER A 162 -1.63 22.40 -5.70
C SER A 162 -1.40 20.95 -5.22
N TYR A 163 -0.73 20.13 -6.02
CA TYR A 163 -0.41 18.74 -5.67
C TYR A 163 0.85 18.59 -4.78
N CYS A 164 1.51 19.68 -4.42
CA CYS A 164 2.62 19.65 -3.45
C CYS A 164 2.17 19.38 -2.01
N LEU A 165 0.89 19.44 -1.73
CA LEU A 165 0.30 19.16 -0.42
C LEU A 165 -0.36 17.79 -0.47
N LEU A 166 0.12 16.88 0.36
CA LEU A 166 -0.33 15.50 0.51
C LEU A 166 -1.11 15.32 1.79
#